data_24e6b5125674d0ba04483dadd590ed92
#
_entry.id   24e6b5125674d0ba04483dadd590ed92
#
_cell.length_a   1.000
_cell.length_b   1.000
_cell.length_c   1.000
_cell.angle_alpha   90.00
_cell.angle_beta   90.00
_cell.angle_gamma   90.00
#
_symmetry.space_group_name_H-M   'P 1'
#
loop_
_entity.id
_entity.type
_entity.pdbx_description
1 polymer ?
#
loop_
_entity_poly.entity_id
_entity_poly.type
_entity_poly.pdbx_seq_one_letter_code
_entity_poly.pdbx_strand_id
1 'polypeptide(L)'
;TLFPYTTLFRSGNKMPVRYVAEMICDRIAACEVYKGKDYTSAAPLEYYEYTKKYITIHPRTRALLEKLLIMLRDKGEEATYAYLRKLLKKGTY
;
A
#
# COMPACT_ATOMS: atom_id res chain seq x y z
N THR A 1 -6.63 13.10 4.45
CA THR A 1 -6.90 12.27 5.29
C THR A 1 -6.69 10.77 5.20
N LEU A 2 -6.58 10.23 3.99
CA LEU A 2 -6.41 8.79 3.87
C LEU A 2 -5.01 8.31 4.17
N PHE A 3 -4.06 9.22 4.26
CA PHE A 3 -2.67 8.79 4.42
C PHE A 3 -1.96 9.58 5.50
N PRO A 4 -2.43 9.49 6.75
CA PRO A 4 -1.70 10.12 7.85
C PRO A 4 -0.29 9.54 8.00
N TYR A 5 -0.10 8.30 7.54
CA TYR A 5 1.20 7.64 7.62
C TYR A 5 2.25 8.32 6.74
N THR A 6 1.86 8.80 5.57
CA THR A 6 2.80 9.51 4.70
C THR A 6 3.22 10.83 5.31
N THR A 7 2.34 11.47 6.07
CA THR A 7 2.70 12.69 6.79
C THR A 7 3.72 12.39 7.88
N LEU A 8 3.52 11.30 8.63
CA LEU A 8 4.41 10.93 9.73
C LEU A 8 5.78 10.47 9.27
N PHE A 9 5.85 9.81 8.11
CA PHE A 9 7.08 9.16 7.68
C PHE A 9 7.66 9.74 6.39
N ARG A 10 7.21 10.91 5.97
CA ARG A 10 7.61 11.46 4.68
C ARG A 10 9.00 12.07 4.67
N SER A 11 9.63 12.25 5.82
CA SER A 11 10.94 12.88 5.91
C SER A 11 12.09 11.87 5.82
N GLY A 12 11.87 10.75 5.15
CA GLY A 12 12.90 9.78 4.87
C GLY A 12 13.03 8.63 5.84
N ASN A 13 12.21 8.60 6.88
CA ASN A 13 12.22 7.47 7.80
C ASN A 13 11.50 6.27 7.20
N LYS A 14 12.10 5.09 7.35
CA LYS A 14 11.51 3.85 6.88
C LYS A 14 10.27 3.53 7.71
N MET A 15 9.15 3.30 7.01
CA MET A 15 7.88 3.03 7.67
C MET A 15 7.87 1.60 8.23
N PRO A 16 7.47 1.42 9.50
CA PRO A 16 7.34 0.06 10.06
C PRO A 16 6.35 -0.79 9.26
N VAL A 17 6.60 -2.11 9.24
CA VAL A 17 5.76 -3.05 8.48
C VAL A 17 4.29 -2.90 8.85
N ARG A 18 3.99 -2.74 10.13
CA ARG A 18 2.62 -2.60 10.59
C ARG A 18 1.90 -1.44 9.91
N TYR A 19 2.58 -0.30 9.78
CA TYR A 19 1.98 0.87 9.14
C TYR A 19 1.85 0.69 7.63
N VAL A 20 2.79 -0.02 7.01
CA VAL A 20 2.67 -0.34 5.58
C VAL A 20 1.44 -1.21 5.36
N ALA A 21 1.24 -2.21 6.20
CA ALA A 21 0.07 -3.10 6.10
C ALA A 21 -1.23 -2.32 6.27
N GLU A 22 -1.29 -1.43 7.26
CA GLU A 22 -2.47 -0.61 7.47
C GLU A 22 -2.74 0.31 6.28
N MET A 23 -1.70 0.90 5.73
CA MET A 23 -1.82 1.78 4.58
C MET A 23 -2.36 1.04 3.36
N ILE A 24 -1.87 -0.17 3.11
CA ILE A 24 -2.37 -1.00 2.00
C ILE A 24 -3.84 -1.32 2.19
N CYS A 25 -4.23 -1.74 3.40
CA CYS A 25 -5.63 -2.06 3.69
C CYS A 25 -6.53 -0.83 3.52
N ASP A 26 -6.06 0.33 3.97
CA ASP A 26 -6.81 1.58 3.81
C ASP A 26 -6.99 1.93 2.34
N ARG A 27 -5.96 1.74 1.52
CA ARG A 27 -6.05 2.02 0.09
C ARG A 27 -7.05 1.10 -0.59
N ILE A 28 -7.02 -0.18 -0.24
CA ILE A 28 -7.96 -1.15 -0.82
C ILE A 28 -9.39 -0.76 -0.45
N ALA A 29 -9.64 -0.49 0.83
CA ALA A 29 -10.96 -0.12 1.30
C ALA A 29 -11.46 1.17 0.65
N ALA A 30 -10.59 2.18 0.56
CA ALA A 30 -10.96 3.45 -0.05
C ALA A 30 -11.31 3.29 -1.53
N CYS A 31 -10.53 2.47 -2.24
CA CYS A 31 -10.80 2.21 -3.65
C CYS A 31 -12.10 1.44 -3.85
N GLU A 32 -12.39 0.48 -2.96
CA GLU A 32 -13.64 -0.27 -3.02
C GLU A 32 -14.85 0.64 -2.84
N VAL A 33 -14.77 1.57 -1.88
CA VAL A 33 -15.86 2.52 -1.65
C VAL A 33 -15.98 3.48 -2.83
N TYR A 34 -14.87 4.00 -3.32
CA TYR A 34 -14.86 5.00 -4.39
C TYR A 34 -15.35 4.42 -5.71
N LYS A 35 -14.87 3.23 -6.07
CA LYS A 35 -15.21 2.60 -7.35
C LYS A 35 -16.51 1.81 -7.31
N GLY A 36 -16.92 1.36 -6.13
CA GLY A 36 -18.11 0.55 -6.00
C GLY A 36 -18.00 -0.72 -6.81
N LYS A 37 -19.00 -0.99 -7.64
CA LYS A 37 -19.02 -2.19 -8.46
C LYS A 37 -17.98 -2.19 -9.58
N ASP A 38 -17.36 -1.04 -9.85
CA ASP A 38 -16.30 -0.94 -10.85
C ASP A 38 -14.93 -1.22 -10.28
N TYR A 39 -14.84 -1.56 -8.99
CA TYR A 39 -13.59 -1.86 -8.35
C TYR A 39 -12.93 -3.10 -8.96
N THR A 40 -11.62 -3.00 -9.21
CA THR A 40 -10.79 -4.13 -9.58
C THR A 40 -9.54 -4.12 -8.73
N SER A 41 -8.83 -5.25 -8.65
CA SER A 41 -7.61 -5.34 -7.88
C SER A 41 -6.49 -4.45 -8.42
N ALA A 42 -6.66 -3.91 -9.63
CA ALA A 42 -5.71 -2.97 -10.20
C ALA A 42 -5.95 -1.53 -9.75
N ALA A 43 -7.12 -1.21 -9.19
CA ALA A 43 -7.48 0.15 -8.83
C ALA A 43 -6.51 0.81 -7.84
N PRO A 44 -6.07 0.13 -6.76
CA PRO A 44 -5.11 0.75 -5.84
C PRO A 44 -3.78 1.11 -6.52
N LEU A 45 -3.29 0.26 -7.43
CA LEU A 45 -2.05 0.55 -8.15
C LEU A 45 -2.24 1.74 -9.08
N GLU A 46 -3.36 1.80 -9.79
CA GLU A 46 -3.66 2.92 -10.68
C GLU A 46 -3.70 4.24 -9.92
N TYR A 47 -4.34 4.24 -8.77
CA TYR A 47 -4.40 5.43 -7.93
C TYR A 47 -3.01 5.83 -7.45
N TYR A 48 -2.20 4.86 -7.04
CA TYR A 48 -0.84 5.11 -6.60
C TYR A 48 0.00 5.71 -7.75
N GLU A 49 -0.10 5.15 -8.95
CA GLU A 49 0.64 5.65 -10.11
C GLU A 49 0.30 7.11 -10.42
N TYR A 50 -0.97 7.46 -10.21
CA TYR A 50 -1.42 8.83 -10.44
C TYR A 50 -0.88 9.78 -9.38
N THR A 51 -0.77 9.35 -8.13
CA THR A 51 -0.43 10.23 -7.02
C THR A 51 0.99 10.10 -6.52
N LYS A 52 1.78 9.15 -7.01
CA LYS A 52 3.09 8.86 -6.43
C LYS A 52 4.06 10.04 -6.47
N LYS A 53 3.93 10.92 -7.43
CA LYS A 53 4.80 12.10 -7.54
C LYS A 53 4.55 13.11 -6.43
N TYR A 54 3.43 12.99 -5.73
CA TYR A 54 3.08 13.88 -4.63
C TYR A 54 3.41 13.28 -3.26
N ILE A 55 3.95 12.07 -3.25
CA ILE A 55 4.22 11.33 -2.02
C ILE A 55 5.72 11.24 -1.81
N THR A 56 6.18 11.70 -0.65
CA THR A 56 7.59 11.61 -0.28
C THR A 56 7.72 10.61 0.86
N ILE A 57 8.25 9.42 0.56
CA ILE A 57 8.45 8.38 1.55
C ILE A 57 9.82 7.73 1.32
N HIS A 58 10.29 7.00 2.31
CA HIS A 58 11.58 6.30 2.24
C HIS A 58 11.61 5.38 1.01
N PRO A 59 12.73 5.33 0.28
CA PRO A 59 12.82 4.50 -0.94
C PRO A 59 12.49 3.03 -0.72
N ARG A 60 12.88 2.45 0.41
CA ARG A 60 12.57 1.05 0.68
C ARG A 60 11.09 0.84 0.96
N THR A 61 10.46 1.81 1.63
CA THR A 61 9.01 1.77 1.85
C THR A 61 8.29 1.90 0.52
N ARG A 62 8.75 2.79 -0.35
CA ARG A 62 8.18 2.95 -1.69
C ARG A 62 8.29 1.66 -2.49
N ALA A 63 9.46 1.01 -2.45
CA ALA A 63 9.66 -0.25 -3.18
C ALA A 63 8.72 -1.34 -2.67
N LEU A 64 8.55 -1.44 -1.36
CA LEU A 64 7.62 -2.40 -0.79
C LEU A 64 6.18 -2.09 -1.18
N LEU A 65 5.79 -0.83 -1.10
CA LEU A 65 4.44 -0.40 -1.47
C LEU A 65 4.13 -0.76 -2.92
N GLU A 66 5.07 -0.46 -3.83
CA GLU A 66 4.89 -0.78 -5.24
C GLU A 66 4.78 -2.28 -5.47
N LYS A 67 5.63 -3.05 -4.79
CA LYS A 67 5.59 -4.52 -4.88
C LYS A 67 4.23 -5.06 -4.43
N LEU A 68 3.72 -4.55 -3.32
CA LEU A 68 2.43 -5.00 -2.80
C LEU A 68 1.27 -4.64 -3.73
N LEU A 69 1.31 -3.45 -4.31
CA LEU A 69 0.26 -3.02 -5.22
C LEU A 69 0.28 -3.81 -6.52
N ILE A 70 1.47 -4.12 -7.03
CA ILE A 70 1.62 -4.96 -8.21
C ILE A 70 1.13 -6.39 -7.91
N MET A 71 1.48 -6.92 -6.74
CA MET A 71 1.01 -8.24 -6.32
C MET A 71 -0.51 -8.27 -6.22
N LEU A 72 -1.09 -7.20 -5.68
CA LEU A 72 -2.54 -7.08 -5.56
C LEU A 72 -3.19 -7.13 -6.95
N ARG A 73 -2.66 -6.38 -7.90
CA ARG A 73 -3.19 -6.38 -9.26
C ARG A 73 -3.09 -7.75 -9.93
N ASP A 74 -1.93 -8.40 -9.79
CA ASP A 74 -1.63 -9.60 -10.56
C ASP A 74 -2.07 -10.88 -9.86
N LYS A 75 -2.07 -10.91 -8.54
CA LYS A 75 -2.35 -12.13 -7.77
C LYS A 75 -3.55 -12.02 -6.83
N GLY A 76 -4.09 -10.81 -6.66
CA GLY A 76 -5.29 -10.59 -5.86
C GLY A 76 -5.03 -10.35 -4.39
N GLU A 77 -6.14 -10.08 -3.67
CA GLU A 77 -6.07 -9.67 -2.27
C GLU A 77 -5.54 -10.77 -1.36
N GLU A 78 -5.97 -11.99 -1.60
CA GLU A 78 -5.61 -13.12 -0.73
C GLU A 78 -4.10 -13.32 -0.69
N ALA A 79 -3.47 -13.33 -1.88
CA ALA A 79 -2.02 -13.48 -1.97
C ALA A 79 -1.29 -12.32 -1.32
N THR A 80 -1.80 -11.12 -1.53
CA THR A 80 -1.20 -9.90 -0.96
C THR A 80 -1.28 -9.93 0.56
N TYR A 81 -2.42 -10.31 1.12
CA TYR A 81 -2.58 -10.40 2.57
C TYR A 81 -1.70 -11.50 3.17
N ALA A 82 -1.56 -12.62 2.46
CA ALA A 82 -0.67 -13.69 2.91
C ALA A 82 0.78 -13.20 3.01
N TYR A 83 1.21 -12.45 2.01
CA TYR A 83 2.56 -11.88 2.01
C TYR A 83 2.72 -10.87 3.15
N LEU A 84 1.71 -10.02 3.37
CA LEU A 84 1.74 -9.06 4.47
C LEU A 84 1.84 -9.75 5.83
N ARG A 85 1.12 -10.87 6.01
CA ARG A 85 1.19 -11.62 7.26
C ARG A 85 2.61 -12.14 7.51
N LYS A 86 3.29 -12.58 6.44
CA LYS A 86 4.68 -13.04 6.56
C LYS A 86 5.61 -11.89 6.96
N LEU A 87 5.40 -10.72 6.36
CA LEU A 87 6.20 -9.55 6.70
C LEU A 87 5.98 -9.10 8.15
N LEU A 88 4.72 -9.13 8.60
CA LEU A 88 4.40 -8.76 9.98
C LEU A 88 5.07 -9.70 10.98
N LYS A 89 5.11 -10.99 10.64
CA LYS A 89 5.78 -11.98 11.47
C LYS A 89 7.28 -11.74 11.52
N LYS A 90 7.87 -11.39 10.38
CA LYS A 90 9.28 -11.10 10.27
C LYS A 90 9.64 -9.77 10.91
N GLY A 91 8.75 -8.79 10.85
CA GLY A 91 8.91 -7.50 11.48
C GLY A 91 9.81 -6.52 10.73
N THR A 92 10.26 -6.86 9.53
CA THR A 92 11.15 -5.99 8.75
C THR A 92 11.01 -6.28 7.26
N TYR A 93 11.54 -5.35 6.48
CA TYR A 93 11.61 -5.51 5.03
C TYR A 93 12.83 -4.84 4.43
#